data_0c2ee5625af5deabcf1d2983334340ce
#
_entry.id   0c2ee5625af5deabcf1d2983334340ce
#
_cell.length_a   1.000
_cell.length_b   1.000
_cell.length_c   1.000
_cell.angle_alpha   90.00
_cell.angle_beta   90.00
_cell.angle_gamma   90.00
#
_symmetry.space_group_name_H-M   'P 1'
#
loop_
_entity.id
_entity.type
_entity.pdbx_description
1 polymer ?
#
loop_
_entity_poly.entity_id
_entity_poly.type
_entity_poly.pdbx_seq_one_letter_code
_entity_poly.pdbx_strand_id
1 'polypeptide(L)'
;VRQYQFSDDVSSIDWNVTARYNEPYVKVFEEERELTMMLMVDVSGSELFGTSNQFKKEIITEISATLAFSALQNNDKVGLLLFTNEVELYIPPKKGKSHALRIIRELLEFSPKSSETDLGAALKFLTNVMKKKAIVFVLSDFITDDYLQTLRITGKKHDLTGIRVFDEREETIPNLGMVQMQDAETGAIQLVNTQ
;
A
#
# COMPACT_ATOMS: atom_id res chain seq x y z
N VAL A 1 -26.81 -23.78 3.24
CA VAL A 1 -28.27 -23.76 3.36
C VAL A 1 -28.67 -23.80 4.83
N ARG A 2 -29.73 -23.11 5.24
CA ARG A 2 -30.36 -23.16 6.54
C ARG A 2 -31.87 -23.33 6.40
N GLN A 3 -32.52 -23.69 7.49
CA GLN A 3 -33.99 -23.76 7.54
C GLN A 3 -34.61 -22.38 7.26
N TYR A 4 -35.70 -22.36 6.52
CA TYR A 4 -36.45 -21.13 6.19
C TYR A 4 -37.01 -20.49 7.47
N GLN A 5 -36.89 -19.16 7.55
CA GLN A 5 -37.52 -18.35 8.59
C GLN A 5 -38.53 -17.40 7.95
N PHE A 6 -39.58 -17.03 8.69
CA PHE A 6 -40.73 -16.28 8.19
C PHE A 6 -40.40 -14.94 7.51
N SER A 7 -39.18 -14.41 7.70
CA SER A 7 -38.70 -13.17 7.09
C SER A 7 -37.85 -13.38 5.83
N ASP A 8 -37.58 -14.64 5.44
CA ASP A 8 -36.71 -14.93 4.30
C ASP A 8 -37.47 -14.77 2.98
N ASP A 9 -36.72 -14.35 1.93
CA ASP A 9 -37.25 -14.26 0.59
C ASP A 9 -37.53 -15.67 0.02
N VAL A 10 -38.75 -15.90 -0.39
CA VAL A 10 -39.21 -17.16 -0.99
C VAL A 10 -38.40 -17.52 -2.26
N SER A 11 -37.85 -16.51 -2.96
CA SER A 11 -36.99 -16.74 -4.14
C SER A 11 -35.65 -17.41 -3.78
N SER A 12 -35.23 -17.36 -2.54
CA SER A 12 -33.99 -17.98 -2.04
C SER A 12 -34.16 -19.44 -1.59
N ILE A 13 -35.35 -20.03 -1.70
CA ILE A 13 -35.61 -21.42 -1.32
C ILE A 13 -34.85 -22.37 -2.25
N ASP A 14 -34.13 -23.32 -1.63
CA ASP A 14 -33.54 -24.45 -2.35
C ASP A 14 -34.51 -25.58 -2.43
N TRP A 15 -35.24 -25.68 -3.55
CA TRP A 15 -36.26 -26.69 -3.80
C TRP A 15 -35.70 -28.11 -3.81
N ASN A 16 -34.42 -28.32 -4.16
CA ASN A 16 -33.81 -29.65 -4.17
C ASN A 16 -33.55 -30.16 -2.73
N VAL A 17 -33.10 -29.27 -1.83
CA VAL A 17 -32.89 -29.60 -0.42
C VAL A 17 -34.25 -29.76 0.27
N THR A 18 -35.16 -28.85 0.02
CA THR A 18 -36.52 -28.85 0.56
C THR A 18 -37.24 -30.16 0.23
N ALA A 19 -37.14 -30.66 -1.00
CA ALA A 19 -37.75 -31.91 -1.40
C ALA A 19 -37.17 -33.16 -0.69
N ARG A 20 -35.92 -33.11 -0.24
CA ARG A 20 -35.27 -34.21 0.50
C ARG A 20 -35.63 -34.26 1.96
N TYR A 21 -35.78 -33.10 2.57
CA TYR A 21 -36.00 -32.98 4.02
C TYR A 21 -37.47 -32.72 4.39
N ASN A 22 -38.32 -32.47 3.39
CA ASN A 22 -39.73 -32.15 3.53
C ASN A 22 -40.03 -30.91 4.37
N GLU A 23 -39.03 -30.02 4.52
CA GLU A 23 -39.09 -28.75 5.19
C GLU A 23 -38.37 -27.70 4.32
N PRO A 24 -38.85 -26.43 4.28
CA PRO A 24 -38.25 -25.41 3.43
C PRO A 24 -36.85 -25.01 3.91
N TYR A 25 -35.88 -25.07 3.01
CA TYR A 25 -34.51 -24.62 3.20
C TYR A 25 -34.17 -23.46 2.25
N VAL A 26 -33.44 -22.46 2.76
CA VAL A 26 -32.96 -21.31 1.97
C VAL A 26 -31.46 -21.43 1.69
N LYS A 27 -31.06 -20.97 0.50
CA LYS A 27 -29.67 -20.79 0.15
C LYS A 27 -29.15 -19.58 0.90
N VAL A 28 -28.20 -19.78 1.80
CA VAL A 28 -27.43 -18.71 2.41
C VAL A 28 -26.21 -18.47 1.52
N PHE A 29 -26.18 -17.33 0.85
CA PHE A 29 -25.00 -16.90 0.13
C PHE A 29 -24.14 -16.08 1.09
N GLU A 30 -22.98 -16.62 1.45
CA GLU A 30 -21.93 -15.80 2.04
C GLU A 30 -21.29 -15.02 0.89
N GLU A 31 -21.51 -13.71 0.87
CA GLU A 31 -20.85 -12.82 -0.07
C GLU A 31 -19.39 -12.67 0.36
N GLU A 32 -18.51 -13.53 -0.13
CA GLU A 32 -17.07 -13.31 0.00
C GLU A 32 -16.71 -12.04 -0.81
N ARG A 33 -16.66 -10.89 -0.13
CA ARG A 33 -16.19 -9.65 -0.73
C ARG A 33 -14.68 -9.72 -0.85
N GLU A 34 -14.20 -10.11 -2.01
CA GLU A 34 -12.79 -10.00 -2.35
C GLU A 34 -12.35 -8.54 -2.30
N LEU A 35 -11.52 -8.20 -1.35
CA LEU A 35 -10.88 -6.91 -1.30
C LEU A 35 -9.68 -6.88 -2.24
N THR A 36 -9.36 -5.69 -2.71
CA THR A 36 -8.15 -5.44 -3.48
C THR A 36 -7.29 -4.47 -2.70
N MET A 37 -6.09 -4.88 -2.36
CA MET A 37 -5.08 -4.08 -1.68
C MET A 37 -4.00 -3.64 -2.65
N MET A 38 -3.58 -2.39 -2.55
CA MET A 38 -2.44 -1.84 -3.28
C MET A 38 -1.45 -1.25 -2.30
N LEU A 39 -0.23 -1.72 -2.33
CA LEU A 39 0.89 -1.16 -1.61
C LEU A 39 1.59 -0.16 -2.53
N MET A 40 1.58 1.12 -2.16
CA MET A 40 2.35 2.18 -2.80
C MET A 40 3.54 2.51 -1.92
N VAL A 41 4.73 2.27 -2.42
CA VAL A 41 5.96 2.43 -1.64
C VAL A 41 6.87 3.43 -2.32
N ASP A 42 7.22 4.46 -1.58
CA ASP A 42 8.26 5.39 -1.93
C ASP A 42 9.62 4.68 -1.81
N VAL A 43 10.41 4.75 -2.87
CA VAL A 43 11.74 4.16 -2.92
C VAL A 43 12.80 5.20 -3.30
N SER A 44 12.49 6.48 -3.13
CA SER A 44 13.39 7.60 -3.43
C SER A 44 14.65 7.63 -2.57
N GLY A 45 15.57 8.54 -2.87
CA GLY A 45 16.90 8.58 -2.26
C GLY A 45 16.92 8.89 -0.77
N SER A 46 15.89 9.57 -0.22
CA SER A 46 15.73 9.78 1.22
C SER A 46 15.60 8.45 1.97
N GLU A 47 15.10 7.41 1.29
CA GLU A 47 14.93 6.07 1.83
C GLU A 47 16.20 5.18 1.72
N LEU A 48 17.24 5.63 0.97
CA LEU A 48 18.40 4.80 0.62
C LEU A 48 19.75 5.29 1.14
N PHE A 49 19.87 6.50 1.69
CA PHE A 49 21.14 7.07 2.13
C PHE A 49 21.38 6.97 3.64
N GLY A 50 22.51 6.33 4.04
CA GLY A 50 23.04 6.30 5.41
C GLY A 50 22.82 5.00 6.18
N THR A 51 23.49 4.84 7.33
CA THR A 51 23.35 3.67 8.22
C THR A 51 21.98 3.54 8.87
N SER A 52 21.21 4.62 8.97
CA SER A 52 19.81 4.63 9.43
C SER A 52 18.82 4.27 8.32
N ASN A 53 19.17 4.44 7.06
CA ASN A 53 18.29 4.17 5.92
C ASN A 53 18.14 2.68 5.60
N GLN A 54 19.11 1.86 5.97
CA GLN A 54 18.91 0.41 5.95
C GLN A 54 17.74 0.02 6.86
N PHE A 55 17.60 0.70 8.01
CA PHE A 55 16.46 0.53 8.91
C PHE A 55 15.12 0.96 8.28
N LYS A 56 15.07 2.08 7.58
CA LYS A 56 13.82 2.52 6.91
C LYS A 56 13.38 1.50 5.87
N LYS A 57 14.26 1.08 4.98
CA LYS A 57 13.96 0.05 3.96
C LYS A 57 13.50 -1.26 4.61
N GLU A 58 14.13 -1.70 5.69
CA GLU A 58 13.74 -2.90 6.44
C GLU A 58 12.34 -2.74 7.04
N ILE A 59 12.04 -1.61 7.70
CA ILE A 59 10.71 -1.31 8.28
C ILE A 59 9.63 -1.28 7.19
N ILE A 60 9.87 -0.57 6.09
CA ILE A 60 8.92 -0.50 4.95
C ILE A 60 8.66 -1.89 4.39
N THR A 61 9.72 -2.68 4.23
CA THR A 61 9.60 -4.06 3.73
C THR A 61 8.83 -4.94 4.72
N GLU A 62 9.08 -4.83 6.02
CA GLU A 62 8.39 -5.60 7.06
C GLU A 62 6.89 -5.24 7.13
N ILE A 63 6.55 -3.95 7.10
CA ILE A 63 5.16 -3.49 7.06
C ILE A 63 4.48 -4.01 5.80
N SER A 64 5.11 -3.85 4.64
CA SER A 64 4.57 -4.27 3.35
C SER A 64 4.39 -5.79 3.27
N ALA A 65 5.35 -6.56 3.80
CA ALA A 65 5.25 -8.01 3.89
C ALA A 65 4.09 -8.44 4.81
N THR A 66 3.95 -7.80 5.97
CA THR A 66 2.86 -8.08 6.91
C THR A 66 1.50 -7.82 6.27
N LEU A 67 1.33 -6.70 5.58
CA LEU A 67 0.10 -6.36 4.86
C LEU A 67 -0.17 -7.35 3.72
N ALA A 68 0.86 -7.72 2.94
CA ALA A 68 0.73 -8.69 1.85
C ALA A 68 0.34 -10.09 2.37
N PHE A 69 0.89 -10.53 3.50
CA PHE A 69 0.50 -11.79 4.12
C PHE A 69 -0.90 -11.73 4.73
N SER A 70 -1.31 -10.61 5.31
CA SER A 70 -2.69 -10.41 5.80
C SER A 70 -3.69 -10.53 4.65
N ALA A 71 -3.43 -9.88 3.51
CA ALA A 71 -4.26 -10.01 2.31
C ALA A 71 -4.31 -11.47 1.82
N LEU A 72 -3.18 -12.18 1.86
CA LEU A 72 -3.13 -13.59 1.47
C LEU A 72 -3.98 -14.48 2.37
N GLN A 73 -3.95 -14.28 3.70
CA GLN A 73 -4.75 -15.03 4.66
C GLN A 73 -6.26 -14.83 4.44
N ASN A 74 -6.65 -13.62 4.08
CA ASN A 74 -8.04 -13.26 3.81
C ASN A 74 -8.49 -13.61 2.37
N ASN A 75 -7.63 -14.26 1.57
CA ASN A 75 -7.88 -14.58 0.17
C ASN A 75 -8.14 -13.34 -0.70
N ASP A 76 -7.58 -12.19 -0.32
CA ASP A 76 -7.66 -10.92 -1.02
C ASP A 76 -6.61 -10.79 -2.13
N LYS A 77 -6.79 -9.79 -3.00
CA LYS A 77 -5.81 -9.45 -4.04
C LYS A 77 -4.84 -8.41 -3.50
N VAL A 78 -3.54 -8.60 -3.70
CA VAL A 78 -2.51 -7.64 -3.35
C VAL A 78 -1.69 -7.25 -4.58
N GLY A 79 -1.41 -5.96 -4.73
CA GLY A 79 -0.53 -5.39 -5.75
C GLY A 79 0.52 -4.49 -5.14
N LEU A 80 1.52 -4.11 -5.94
CA LEU A 80 2.62 -3.25 -5.54
C LEU A 80 2.84 -2.15 -6.59
N LEU A 81 3.11 -0.94 -6.12
CA LEU A 81 3.56 0.19 -6.91
C LEU A 81 4.76 0.81 -6.21
N LEU A 82 5.93 0.75 -6.84
CA LEU A 82 7.13 1.44 -6.39
C LEU A 82 7.29 2.73 -7.20
N PHE A 83 7.59 3.81 -6.52
CA PHE A 83 7.72 5.12 -7.16
C PHE A 83 8.86 5.95 -6.57
N THR A 84 9.38 6.83 -7.40
CA THR A 84 10.28 7.94 -7.11
C THR A 84 9.62 9.21 -7.68
N ASN A 85 10.31 10.02 -8.47
CA ASN A 85 9.70 11.07 -9.30
C ASN A 85 8.87 10.51 -10.46
N GLU A 86 8.96 9.20 -10.71
CA GLU A 86 8.12 8.45 -11.64
C GLU A 86 7.72 7.09 -11.06
N VAL A 87 6.77 6.41 -11.72
CA VAL A 87 6.42 5.03 -11.35
C VAL A 87 7.48 4.09 -11.91
N GLU A 88 8.27 3.49 -11.05
CA GLU A 88 9.37 2.60 -11.44
C GLU A 88 8.95 1.14 -11.61
N LEU A 89 7.99 0.68 -10.80
CA LEU A 89 7.46 -0.68 -10.89
C LEU A 89 5.98 -0.71 -10.56
N TYR A 90 5.21 -1.41 -11.38
CA TYR A 90 3.81 -1.71 -11.10
C TYR A 90 3.53 -3.20 -11.23
N ILE A 91 3.08 -3.81 -10.15
CA ILE A 91 2.64 -5.19 -10.09
C ILE A 91 1.13 -5.18 -9.85
N PRO A 92 0.31 -5.60 -10.84
CA PRO A 92 -1.13 -5.58 -10.71
C PRO A 92 -1.62 -6.51 -9.60
N PRO A 93 -2.73 -6.17 -8.92
CA PRO A 93 -3.26 -7.00 -7.83
C PRO A 93 -3.66 -8.39 -8.29
N LYS A 94 -3.12 -9.42 -7.64
CA LYS A 94 -3.45 -10.83 -7.84
C LYS A 94 -3.49 -11.56 -6.50
N LYS A 95 -4.14 -12.73 -6.48
CA LYS A 95 -4.17 -13.64 -5.35
C LYS A 95 -3.01 -14.61 -5.37
N GLY A 96 -2.77 -15.22 -4.23
CA GLY A 96 -1.94 -16.40 -4.08
C GLY A 96 -0.55 -16.16 -3.51
N LYS A 97 -0.04 -17.19 -2.84
CA LYS A 97 1.22 -17.16 -2.10
C LYS A 97 2.41 -16.77 -2.97
N SER A 98 2.51 -17.33 -4.17
CA SER A 98 3.62 -17.03 -5.10
C SER A 98 3.64 -15.56 -5.51
N HIS A 99 2.46 -14.93 -5.64
CA HIS A 99 2.34 -13.51 -5.98
C HIS A 99 2.75 -12.62 -4.80
N ALA A 100 2.30 -12.92 -3.58
CA ALA A 100 2.73 -12.20 -2.38
C ALA A 100 4.26 -12.31 -2.16
N LEU A 101 4.84 -13.50 -2.34
CA LEU A 101 6.28 -13.70 -2.24
C LEU A 101 7.05 -12.93 -3.34
N ARG A 102 6.49 -12.82 -4.54
CA ARG A 102 7.07 -11.97 -5.59
C ARG A 102 7.11 -10.51 -5.16
N ILE A 103 6.02 -9.97 -4.59
CA ILE A 103 5.96 -8.59 -4.10
C ILE A 103 7.08 -8.35 -3.06
N ILE A 104 7.25 -9.27 -2.11
CA ILE A 104 8.28 -9.15 -1.07
C ILE A 104 9.68 -9.18 -1.67
N ARG A 105 9.93 -10.06 -2.65
CA ARG A 105 11.22 -10.13 -3.35
C ARG A 105 11.53 -8.82 -4.07
N GLU A 106 10.57 -8.27 -4.82
CA GLU A 106 10.77 -7.00 -5.52
C GLU A 106 11.10 -5.87 -4.54
N LEU A 107 10.42 -5.80 -3.39
CA LEU A 107 10.73 -4.81 -2.35
C LEU A 107 12.16 -4.95 -1.80
N LEU A 108 12.65 -6.17 -1.60
CA LEU A 108 13.99 -6.42 -1.07
C LEU A 108 15.09 -6.12 -2.08
N GLU A 109 14.90 -6.54 -3.33
CA GLU A 109 15.91 -6.50 -4.38
C GLU A 109 15.87 -5.19 -5.19
N PHE A 110 14.82 -4.37 -5.03
CA PHE A 110 14.63 -3.17 -5.84
C PHE A 110 15.71 -2.12 -5.58
N SER A 111 16.21 -1.55 -6.68
CA SER A 111 17.14 -0.41 -6.68
C SER A 111 16.54 0.70 -7.52
N PRO A 112 16.20 1.86 -6.93
CA PRO A 112 15.59 2.96 -7.65
C PRO A 112 16.57 3.63 -8.61
N LYS A 113 16.01 4.29 -9.62
CA LYS A 113 16.77 5.04 -10.63
C LYS A 113 16.93 6.50 -10.27
N SER A 114 16.04 7.05 -9.46
CA SER A 114 16.02 8.45 -9.05
C SER A 114 16.00 8.59 -7.53
N SER A 115 16.57 9.69 -7.05
CA SER A 115 16.50 10.08 -5.63
C SER A 115 15.35 11.04 -5.32
N GLU A 116 14.72 11.62 -6.34
CA GLU A 116 13.61 12.57 -6.19
C GLU A 116 12.28 11.84 -5.97
N THR A 117 11.29 12.55 -5.38
CA THR A 117 9.95 12.01 -5.07
C THR A 117 8.84 12.84 -5.73
N ASP A 118 7.91 12.19 -6.45
CA ASP A 118 6.64 12.77 -6.89
C ASP A 118 5.47 11.84 -6.55
N LEU A 119 4.93 12.02 -5.35
CA LEU A 119 3.75 11.29 -4.88
C LEU A 119 2.51 11.63 -5.72
N GLY A 120 2.41 12.86 -6.24
CA GLY A 120 1.30 13.30 -7.08
C GLY A 120 1.20 12.51 -8.39
N ALA A 121 2.34 12.28 -9.07
CA ALA A 121 2.42 11.46 -10.28
C ALA A 121 2.06 9.99 -9.99
N ALA A 122 2.56 9.42 -8.89
CA ALA A 122 2.25 8.05 -8.47
C ALA A 122 0.75 7.85 -8.19
N LEU A 123 0.10 8.80 -7.49
CA LEU A 123 -1.34 8.77 -7.21
C LEU A 123 -2.18 8.92 -8.49
N LYS A 124 -1.77 9.78 -9.43
CA LYS A 124 -2.42 9.90 -10.75
C LYS A 124 -2.36 8.59 -11.52
N PHE A 125 -1.18 7.97 -11.56
CA PHE A 125 -1.00 6.67 -12.21
C PHE A 125 -1.91 5.62 -11.59
N LEU A 126 -1.92 5.49 -10.26
CA LEU A 126 -2.80 4.56 -9.54
C LEU A 126 -4.26 4.75 -9.93
N THR A 127 -4.74 6.00 -9.90
CA THR A 127 -6.13 6.34 -10.25
C THR A 127 -6.48 5.95 -11.68
N ASN A 128 -5.52 6.01 -12.60
CA ASN A 128 -5.72 5.63 -14.00
C ASN A 128 -5.75 4.12 -14.22
N VAL A 129 -4.89 3.35 -13.54
CA VAL A 129 -4.80 1.90 -13.72
C VAL A 129 -5.83 1.13 -12.89
N MET A 130 -6.18 1.63 -11.70
CA MET A 130 -7.15 1.01 -10.80
C MET A 130 -8.57 1.53 -11.07
N LYS A 131 -9.39 0.74 -11.78
CA LYS A 131 -10.77 1.14 -12.11
C LYS A 131 -11.78 0.88 -10.98
N LYS A 132 -11.52 -0.16 -10.18
CA LYS A 132 -12.38 -0.53 -9.04
C LYS A 132 -11.82 0.06 -7.74
N LYS A 133 -12.72 0.25 -6.76
CA LYS A 133 -12.32 0.66 -5.41
C LYS A 133 -11.33 -0.35 -4.81
N ALA A 134 -10.28 0.14 -4.19
CA ALA A 134 -9.25 -0.64 -3.53
C ALA A 134 -8.86 0.01 -2.20
N ILE A 135 -8.30 -0.78 -1.30
CA ILE A 135 -7.59 -0.30 -0.12
C ILE A 135 -6.17 -0.01 -0.54
N VAL A 136 -5.70 1.22 -0.33
CA VAL A 136 -4.38 1.66 -0.76
C VAL A 136 -3.58 2.11 0.45
N PHE A 137 -2.46 1.45 0.70
CA PHE A 137 -1.47 1.87 1.69
C PHE A 137 -0.35 2.62 0.99
N VAL A 138 -0.11 3.87 1.41
CA VAL A 138 0.99 4.70 0.91
C VAL A 138 2.05 4.76 2.00
N LEU A 139 3.22 4.20 1.73
CA LEU A 139 4.38 4.22 2.61
C LEU A 139 5.40 5.22 2.06
N SER A 140 5.62 6.33 2.76
CA SER A 140 6.53 7.42 2.38
C SER A 140 6.83 8.28 3.62
N ASP A 141 7.82 9.14 3.57
CA ASP A 141 8.03 10.21 4.56
C ASP A 141 7.09 11.41 4.32
N PHE A 142 6.41 11.45 3.15
CA PHE A 142 5.53 12.53 2.68
C PHE A 142 6.22 13.90 2.57
N ILE A 143 7.54 13.91 2.41
CA ILE A 143 8.32 15.13 2.17
C ILE A 143 8.37 15.37 0.66
N THR A 144 7.29 15.92 0.10
CA THR A 144 7.17 16.24 -1.34
C THR A 144 6.09 17.30 -1.52
N ASP A 145 6.18 18.06 -2.62
CA ASP A 145 5.27 19.16 -2.90
C ASP A 145 4.03 18.72 -3.71
N ASP A 146 2.99 19.53 -3.70
CA ASP A 146 1.81 19.53 -4.61
C ASP A 146 0.99 18.22 -4.78
N TYR A 147 1.05 17.28 -3.84
CA TYR A 147 0.27 16.03 -3.93
C TYR A 147 -1.16 16.12 -3.36
N LEU A 148 -1.49 17.14 -2.56
CA LEU A 148 -2.75 17.21 -1.80
C LEU A 148 -4.02 17.14 -2.67
N GLN A 149 -4.01 17.80 -3.83
CA GLN A 149 -5.15 17.77 -4.74
C GLN A 149 -5.36 16.36 -5.31
N THR A 150 -4.28 15.72 -5.74
CA THR A 150 -4.32 14.36 -6.28
C THR A 150 -4.71 13.35 -5.20
N LEU A 151 -4.21 13.53 -3.97
CA LEU A 151 -4.58 12.72 -2.81
C LEU A 151 -6.09 12.78 -2.54
N ARG A 152 -6.70 13.98 -2.59
CA ARG A 152 -8.16 14.15 -2.42
C ARG A 152 -8.96 13.43 -3.52
N ILE A 153 -8.50 13.49 -4.76
CA ILE A 153 -9.17 12.81 -5.90
C ILE A 153 -9.08 11.30 -5.72
N THR A 154 -7.88 10.80 -5.40
CA THR A 154 -7.64 9.36 -5.21
C THR A 154 -8.41 8.83 -3.99
N GLY A 155 -8.47 9.60 -2.88
CA GLY A 155 -9.23 9.23 -1.68
C GLY A 155 -10.75 9.18 -1.85
N LYS A 156 -11.31 9.87 -2.86
CA LYS A 156 -12.73 9.71 -3.23
C LYS A 156 -13.00 8.39 -3.95
N LYS A 157 -11.99 7.82 -4.60
CA LYS A 157 -12.12 6.60 -5.41
C LYS A 157 -11.67 5.34 -4.66
N HIS A 158 -10.71 5.47 -3.77
CA HIS A 158 -10.08 4.38 -3.03
C HIS A 158 -10.05 4.68 -1.54
N ASP A 159 -9.93 3.66 -0.69
CA ASP A 159 -9.69 3.83 0.73
C ASP A 159 -8.18 3.99 0.94
N LEU A 160 -7.73 5.23 1.19
CA LEU A 160 -6.32 5.57 1.37
C LEU A 160 -5.92 5.58 2.83
N THR A 161 -4.82 4.93 3.13
CA THR A 161 -4.12 4.99 4.42
C THR A 161 -2.67 5.37 4.17
N GLY A 162 -2.24 6.52 4.69
CA GLY A 162 -0.84 6.93 4.69
C GLY A 162 -0.11 6.37 5.91
N ILE A 163 1.04 5.76 5.68
CA ILE A 163 1.97 5.30 6.72
C ILE A 163 3.24 6.11 6.56
N ARG A 164 3.43 7.07 7.47
CA ARG A 164 4.65 7.88 7.49
C ARG A 164 5.79 7.09 8.14
N VAL A 165 6.86 6.89 7.38
CA VAL A 165 8.11 6.32 7.88
C VAL A 165 9.15 7.42 7.90
N PHE A 166 9.65 7.76 9.07
CA PHE A 166 10.63 8.84 9.25
C PHE A 166 11.67 8.46 10.30
N ASP A 167 12.85 9.06 10.22
CA ASP A 167 13.88 8.95 11.27
C ASP A 167 13.78 10.20 12.18
N GLU A 168 13.75 9.99 13.49
CA GLU A 168 13.69 11.07 14.48
C GLU A 168 14.90 12.03 14.35
N ARG A 169 16.03 11.54 13.82
CA ARG A 169 17.22 12.35 13.55
C ARG A 169 17.08 13.29 12.36
N GLU A 170 16.08 13.07 11.50
CA GLU A 170 15.76 13.99 10.39
C GLU A 170 14.96 15.20 10.89
N GLU A 171 14.24 15.07 12.00
CA GLU A 171 13.47 16.16 12.61
C GLU A 171 14.32 17.02 13.57
N THR A 172 15.34 16.44 14.20
CA THR A 172 16.17 17.13 15.18
C THR A 172 17.65 17.01 14.86
N ILE A 173 18.25 18.10 14.42
CA ILE A 173 19.70 18.17 14.22
C ILE A 173 20.35 18.36 15.60
N PRO A 174 21.20 17.43 16.06
CA PRO A 174 21.91 17.60 17.33
C PRO A 174 22.84 18.81 17.25
N ASN A 175 23.08 19.47 18.40
CA ASN A 175 23.99 20.60 18.48
C ASN A 175 25.44 20.12 18.30
N LEU A 176 25.94 20.20 17.07
CA LEU A 176 27.28 19.76 16.65
C LEU A 176 28.17 20.94 16.22
N GLY A 177 27.67 22.20 16.31
CA GLY A 177 28.33 23.36 15.80
C GLY A 177 28.22 23.52 14.29
N MET A 178 29.30 23.87 13.62
CA MET A 178 29.31 23.99 12.14
C MET A 178 29.47 22.64 11.50
N VAL A 179 28.44 22.20 10.79
CA VAL A 179 28.42 20.91 10.06
C VAL A 179 28.20 21.13 8.57
N GLN A 180 28.85 20.33 7.78
CA GLN A 180 28.62 20.26 6.35
C GLN A 180 27.48 19.25 6.11
N MET A 181 26.35 19.75 5.63
CA MET A 181 25.20 18.91 5.28
C MET A 181 25.09 18.78 3.78
N GLN A 182 24.81 17.57 3.32
CA GLN A 182 24.53 17.28 1.92
C GLN A 182 23.04 16.96 1.82
N ASP A 183 22.34 17.65 0.93
CA ASP A 183 20.97 17.36 0.57
C ASP A 183 20.90 15.99 -0.15
N ALA A 184 20.08 15.10 0.34
CA ALA A 184 19.97 13.72 -0.16
C ALA A 184 19.36 13.64 -1.58
N GLU A 185 18.49 14.61 -1.95
CA GLU A 185 17.82 14.64 -3.26
C GLU A 185 18.67 15.35 -4.31
N THR A 186 19.16 16.53 -3.99
CA THR A 186 19.87 17.39 -4.94
C THR A 186 21.38 17.19 -4.94
N GLY A 187 21.94 16.57 -3.88
CA GLY A 187 23.37 16.44 -3.65
C GLY A 187 24.07 17.77 -3.27
N ALA A 188 23.30 18.86 -3.09
CA ALA A 188 23.85 20.17 -2.73
C ALA A 188 24.46 20.15 -1.32
N ILE A 189 25.64 20.76 -1.21
CA ILE A 189 26.38 20.81 0.06
C ILE A 189 26.23 22.18 0.66
N GLN A 190 25.75 22.27 1.90
CA GLN A 190 25.62 23.51 2.67
C GLN A 190 26.31 23.40 4.03
N LEU A 191 26.94 24.49 4.46
CA LEU A 191 27.45 24.62 5.82
C LEU A 191 26.34 25.19 6.71
N VAL A 192 25.92 24.41 7.68
CA VAL A 192 24.83 24.75 8.60
C VAL A 192 25.42 24.87 10.03
N ASN A 193 25.09 25.97 10.74
CA ASN A 193 25.38 26.08 12.15
C ASN A 193 24.21 25.51 12.95
N THR A 194 24.45 24.43 13.71
CA THR A 194 23.46 23.71 14.50
C THR A 194 23.38 24.17 15.97
N GLN A 195 24.03 25.31 16.31
CA GLN A 195 23.95 25.92 17.65
C GLN A 195 22.73 26.81 17.81
#